data_a65d9fe7a0fbcb39e11fc89665ea3106
#
_entry.id   a65d9fe7a0fbcb39e11fc89665ea3106
#
_cell.length_a   1.000
_cell.length_b   1.000
_cell.length_c   1.000
_cell.angle_alpha   90.00
_cell.angle_beta   90.00
_cell.angle_gamma   90.00
#
_symmetry.space_group_name_H-M   'P 1'
#
loop_
_entity.id
_entity.type
_entity.pdbx_description
1 polymer ?
#
loop_
_entity_poly.entity_id
_entity_poly.type
_entity_poly.pdbx_seq_one_letter_code
_entity_poly.pdbx_strand_id
1 'polypeptide(L)'
;MNSRQRETLAALFERPTRADIRWTQVESLLTALGAEFEGQGGSRIGVILRGHRIVLHRPHPNPCLKKWAVEAVRGFLESLEIKP
;
A
#
# COMPACT_ATOMS: atom_id res chain seq x y z
N MET A 1 1.49 -14.50 4.90
CA MET A 1 0.35 -13.56 4.76
C MET A 1 -0.91 -14.18 5.33
N ASN A 2 -1.62 -13.45 6.18
CA ASN A 2 -2.88 -13.93 6.74
C ASN A 2 -4.05 -13.56 5.82
N SER A 3 -5.27 -14.00 6.17
CA SER A 3 -6.44 -13.77 5.31
C SER A 3 -6.79 -12.30 5.16
N ARG A 4 -6.61 -11.49 6.20
CA ARG A 4 -6.87 -10.04 6.12
C ARG A 4 -5.91 -9.37 5.14
N GLN A 5 -4.66 -9.77 5.14
CA GLN A 5 -3.65 -9.23 4.23
C GLN A 5 -3.94 -9.65 2.79
N ARG A 6 -4.38 -10.88 2.58
CA ARG A 6 -4.80 -11.33 1.24
C ARG A 6 -6.01 -10.55 0.75
N GLU A 7 -6.95 -10.27 1.64
CA GLU A 7 -8.12 -9.46 1.28
C GLU A 7 -7.72 -8.05 0.89
N THR A 8 -6.74 -7.45 1.61
CA THR A 8 -6.23 -6.13 1.27
C THR A 8 -5.57 -6.15 -0.11
N LEU A 9 -4.78 -7.18 -0.39
CA LEU A 9 -4.14 -7.31 -1.71
C LEU A 9 -5.19 -7.38 -2.82
N ALA A 10 -6.23 -8.20 -2.63
CA ALA A 10 -7.32 -8.28 -3.59
C ALA A 10 -8.04 -6.94 -3.74
N ALA A 11 -8.29 -6.24 -2.63
CA ALA A 11 -8.98 -4.95 -2.65
C ALA A 11 -8.20 -3.89 -3.43
N LEU A 12 -6.87 -3.89 -3.31
CA LEU A 12 -6.01 -2.95 -4.05
C LEU A 12 -6.11 -3.14 -5.56
N PHE A 13 -6.46 -4.34 -6.01
CA PHE A 13 -6.55 -4.67 -7.43
C PHE A 13 -7.98 -4.62 -7.98
N GLU A 14 -8.96 -4.28 -7.16
CA GLU A 14 -10.34 -4.16 -7.63
C GLU A 14 -10.53 -2.99 -8.58
N ARG A 15 -11.44 -3.16 -9.53
CA ARG A 15 -11.82 -2.11 -10.47
C ARG A 15 -13.34 -2.00 -10.48
N PRO A 16 -13.88 -0.79 -10.38
CA PRO A 16 -13.16 0.48 -10.24
C PRO A 16 -12.39 0.57 -8.92
N THR A 17 -11.38 1.45 -8.88
CA THR A 17 -10.51 1.61 -7.73
C THR A 17 -11.29 1.97 -6.47
N ARG A 18 -11.02 1.26 -5.38
CA ARG A 18 -11.69 1.49 -4.10
C ARG A 18 -11.12 2.72 -3.40
N ALA A 19 -11.97 3.37 -2.60
CA ALA A 19 -11.58 4.54 -1.81
C ALA A 19 -11.78 4.29 -0.31
N ASP A 20 -11.97 3.02 0.10
CA ASP A 20 -12.26 2.64 1.49
C ASP A 20 -11.15 1.76 2.09
N ILE A 21 -9.98 1.72 1.47
CA ILE A 21 -8.86 0.94 1.98
C ILE A 21 -8.05 1.80 2.95
N ARG A 22 -7.90 1.31 4.17
CA ARG A 22 -7.20 2.04 5.22
C ARG A 22 -5.69 1.90 5.09
N TRP A 23 -4.97 2.95 5.44
CA TRP A 23 -3.51 2.93 5.46
C TRP A 23 -2.97 1.77 6.31
N THR A 24 -3.57 1.52 7.48
CA THR A 24 -3.12 0.45 8.37
C THR A 24 -3.21 -0.94 7.72
N GLN A 25 -4.20 -1.14 6.85
CA GLN A 25 -4.34 -2.39 6.10
C GLN A 25 -3.21 -2.54 5.08
N VAL A 26 -2.89 -1.45 4.38
CA VAL A 26 -1.80 -1.45 3.39
C VAL A 26 -0.46 -1.63 4.08
N GLU A 27 -0.24 -0.95 5.20
CA GLU A 27 0.98 -1.07 5.99
C GLU A 27 1.19 -2.52 6.45
N SER A 28 0.14 -3.15 6.94
CA SER A 28 0.19 -4.55 7.37
C SER A 28 0.54 -5.49 6.22
N LEU A 29 -0.09 -5.27 5.06
CA LEU A 29 0.20 -6.07 3.86
C LEU A 29 1.65 -5.91 3.42
N LEU A 30 2.12 -4.67 3.32
CA LEU A 30 3.50 -4.41 2.88
C LEU A 30 4.50 -5.02 3.84
N THR A 31 4.24 -4.93 5.15
CA THR A 31 5.08 -5.57 6.16
C THR A 31 5.15 -7.08 5.94
N ALA A 32 4.01 -7.71 5.68
CA ALA A 32 3.96 -9.15 5.42
C ALA A 32 4.72 -9.55 4.16
N LEU A 33 4.80 -8.64 3.19
CA LEU A 33 5.56 -8.88 1.95
C LEU A 33 7.06 -8.65 2.12
N GLY A 34 7.48 -8.14 3.27
CA GLY A 34 8.89 -7.91 3.56
C GLY A 34 9.36 -6.47 3.35
N ALA A 35 8.43 -5.54 3.23
CA ALA A 35 8.79 -4.14 3.03
C ALA A 35 9.44 -3.52 4.26
N GLU A 36 10.35 -2.59 4.03
CA GLU A 36 10.92 -1.74 5.06
C GLU A 36 10.38 -0.32 4.87
N PHE A 37 10.25 0.41 5.98
CA PHE A 37 9.67 1.75 5.98
C PHE A 37 10.70 2.76 6.46
N GLU A 38 10.75 3.92 5.79
CA GLU A 38 11.64 5.02 6.17
C GLU A 38 10.81 6.29 6.30
N GLY A 39 10.93 6.97 7.45
CA GLY A 39 10.31 8.29 7.62
C GLY A 39 10.99 9.31 6.72
N GLN A 40 10.17 10.12 6.03
CA GLN A 40 10.65 11.17 5.13
C GLN A 40 10.34 12.57 5.67
N GLY A 41 9.81 12.64 6.89
CA GLY A 41 9.33 13.89 7.48
C GLY A 41 7.86 14.13 7.17
N GLY A 42 7.13 14.70 8.14
CA GLY A 42 5.69 14.90 8.02
C GLY A 42 4.94 13.59 7.81
N SER A 43 4.02 13.58 6.87
CA SER A 43 3.21 12.39 6.55
C SER A 43 3.85 11.48 5.53
N ARG A 44 4.99 11.86 4.97
CA ARG A 44 5.65 11.09 3.91
C ARG A 44 6.38 9.90 4.49
N ILE A 45 6.28 8.77 3.80
CA ILE A 45 6.96 7.55 4.20
C ILE A 45 7.50 6.82 2.97
N GLY A 46 8.77 6.44 3.05
CA GLY A 46 9.39 5.62 2.01
C GLY A 46 9.12 4.16 2.29
N VAL A 47 8.80 3.40 1.26
CA VAL A 47 8.57 1.95 1.33
C VAL A 47 9.57 1.29 0.41
N ILE A 48 10.36 0.36 0.96
CA ILE A 48 11.35 -0.38 0.19
C ILE A 48 10.95 -1.85 0.19
N LEU A 49 10.80 -2.41 -1.01
CA LEU A 49 10.40 -3.80 -1.18
C LEU A 49 11.16 -4.37 -2.37
N ARG A 50 11.87 -5.47 -2.14
CA ARG A 50 12.65 -6.16 -3.17
C ARG A 50 13.61 -5.22 -3.91
N GLY A 51 14.22 -4.28 -3.19
CA GLY A 51 15.15 -3.32 -3.77
C GLY A 51 14.50 -2.15 -4.50
N HIS A 52 13.18 -2.10 -4.57
CA HIS A 52 12.44 -1.01 -5.19
C HIS A 52 11.83 -0.11 -4.14
N ARG A 53 11.70 1.17 -4.46
CA ARG A 53 11.26 2.18 -3.51
C ARG A 53 10.09 2.98 -4.06
N ILE A 54 9.13 3.28 -3.19
CA ILE A 54 8.05 4.21 -3.47
C ILE A 54 7.88 5.11 -2.25
N VAL A 55 7.47 6.36 -2.47
CA VAL A 55 7.14 7.27 -1.38
C VAL A 55 5.64 7.41 -1.34
N LEU A 56 5.07 7.15 -0.17
CA LEU A 56 3.63 7.27 0.07
C LEU A 56 3.37 8.35 1.11
N HIS A 57 2.12 8.82 1.17
CA HIS A 57 1.69 9.77 2.19
C HIS A 57 0.68 9.08 3.09
N ARG A 58 0.91 9.11 4.41
CA ARG A 58 -0.08 8.65 5.36
C ARG A 58 -1.29 9.57 5.27
N PRO A 59 -2.49 9.02 5.05
CA PRO A 59 -3.68 9.86 4.94
C PRO A 59 -4.03 10.48 6.29
N HIS A 60 -4.48 11.73 6.26
CA HIS A 60 -4.88 12.46 7.45
C HIS A 60 -5.82 13.59 7.03
N PRO A 61 -6.91 13.82 7.74
CA PRO A 61 -7.41 13.10 8.91
C PRO A 61 -8.15 11.80 8.58
N ASN A 62 -8.59 11.61 7.32
CA ASN A 62 -9.27 10.40 6.89
C ASN A 62 -8.25 9.25 6.83
N PRO A 63 -8.51 8.11 7.51
CA PRO A 63 -7.56 7.00 7.52
C PRO A 63 -7.49 6.21 6.22
N CYS A 64 -8.38 6.49 5.27
CA CYS A 64 -8.43 5.75 4.00
C CYS A 64 -7.58 6.41 2.93
N LEU A 65 -6.94 5.58 2.11
CA LEU A 65 -6.17 6.05 0.98
C LEU A 65 -7.09 6.63 -0.09
N LYS A 66 -6.65 7.72 -0.71
CA LYS A 66 -7.33 8.25 -1.89
C LYS A 66 -7.09 7.32 -3.07
N LYS A 67 -7.97 7.38 -4.07
CA LYS A 67 -7.89 6.49 -5.23
C LYS A 67 -6.53 6.54 -5.92
N TRP A 68 -5.95 7.74 -6.09
CA TRP A 68 -4.65 7.85 -6.74
C TRP A 68 -3.56 7.12 -5.95
N ALA A 69 -3.66 7.11 -4.61
CA ALA A 69 -2.70 6.41 -3.77
C ALA A 69 -2.88 4.89 -3.86
N VAL A 70 -4.12 4.42 -3.92
CA VAL A 70 -4.42 3.00 -4.15
C VAL A 70 -3.82 2.56 -5.48
N GLU A 71 -4.00 3.36 -6.52
CA GLU A 71 -3.46 3.07 -7.85
C GLU A 71 -1.93 3.06 -7.85
N ALA A 72 -1.31 3.97 -7.08
CA ALA A 72 0.14 4.01 -6.96
C ALA A 72 0.68 2.75 -6.29
N VAL A 73 0.03 2.29 -5.21
CA VAL A 73 0.41 1.05 -4.52
C VAL A 73 0.22 -0.15 -5.44
N ARG A 74 -0.91 -0.20 -6.15
CA ARG A 74 -1.17 -1.27 -7.11
C ARG A 74 -0.08 -1.33 -8.18
N GLY A 75 0.25 -0.19 -8.78
CA GLY A 75 1.27 -0.13 -9.81
C GLY A 75 2.64 -0.57 -9.30
N PHE A 76 2.97 -0.18 -8.07
CA PHE A 76 4.21 -0.60 -7.42
C PHE A 76 4.25 -2.13 -7.26
N LEU A 77 3.16 -2.72 -6.76
CA LEU A 77 3.08 -4.17 -6.59
C LEU A 77 3.12 -4.90 -7.93
N GLU A 78 2.40 -4.37 -8.93
CA GLU A 78 2.42 -4.96 -10.28
C GLU A 78 3.83 -4.97 -10.87
N SER A 79 4.59 -3.90 -10.66
CA SER A 79 5.97 -3.83 -11.17
C SER A 79 6.88 -4.87 -10.51
N LEU A 80 6.51 -5.36 -9.33
CA LEU A 80 7.22 -6.41 -8.62
C LEU A 80 6.61 -7.79 -8.84
N GLU A 81 5.64 -7.89 -9.74
CA GLU A 81 4.91 -9.12 -10.06
C GLU A 81 4.16 -9.70 -8.83
N ILE A 82 3.73 -8.80 -7.94
CA ILE A 82 2.93 -9.19 -6.78
C ILE A 82 1.46 -8.90 -7.11
N LYS A 83 0.67 -9.97 -7.18
CA LYS A 83 -0.76 -9.91 -7.52
C LYS A 83 -1.57 -10.79 -6.57
N PRO A 84 -2.88 -10.51 -6.43
CA PRO A 84 -3.74 -11.37 -5.61
C PRO A 84 -3.89 -12.76 -6.19
#